data_2dfa59a563f8f7975c40980f1cd1d2bd
#
_entry.id   2dfa59a563f8f7975c40980f1cd1d2bd
#
_cell.length_a   1.000
_cell.length_b   1.000
_cell.length_c   1.000
_cell.angle_alpha   90.00
_cell.angle_beta   90.00
_cell.angle_gamma   90.00
#
_symmetry.space_group_name_H-M   'P 1'
#
loop_
_entity.id
_entity.type
_entity.pdbx_description
1 polymer ?
#
loop_
_entity_poly.entity_id
_entity_poly.type
_entity_poly.pdbx_seq_one_letter_code
_entity_poly.pdbx_strand_id
1 'polypeptide(L)'
;QNMGAGKVKRISRGFRATTIMGSIYSVVFGVLVFFFGNMLTGLFVSENLDQIVGLVDIYMKCVALFFIPLNVVNVYRNGIQGMGYGFLPMTAGIAELAGRGLTAVVASHYKSYLGICLASPVAWIFASALLLAMYFGIMNKYKKAGNFRE
;
A
#
# COMPACT_ATOMS: atom_id res chain seq x y z
N GLN A 1 9.98 6.02 -20.32
CA GLN A 1 11.17 5.90 -21.19
C GLN A 1 11.46 4.44 -21.56
N ASN A 2 11.65 3.55 -20.57
CA ASN A 2 11.93 2.12 -20.84
C ASN A 2 10.80 1.42 -21.60
N MET A 3 9.55 1.85 -21.37
CA MET A 3 8.40 1.34 -22.10
C MET A 3 8.42 1.75 -23.55
N GLY A 4 8.66 3.02 -23.85
CA GLY A 4 8.81 3.54 -25.22
C GLY A 4 10.00 2.93 -25.97
N ALA A 5 11.06 2.58 -25.25
CA ALA A 5 12.24 1.91 -25.81
C ALA A 5 12.09 0.37 -25.94
N GLY A 6 10.94 -0.21 -25.55
CA GLY A 6 10.70 -1.66 -25.59
C GLY A 6 11.53 -2.48 -24.59
N LYS A 7 12.17 -1.85 -23.60
CA LYS A 7 13.07 -2.51 -22.64
C LYS A 7 12.32 -3.10 -21.44
N VAL A 8 11.45 -4.07 -21.69
CA VAL A 8 10.53 -4.65 -20.72
C VAL A 8 11.25 -5.35 -19.56
N LYS A 9 12.40 -5.98 -19.80
CA LYS A 9 13.23 -6.58 -18.73
C LYS A 9 13.71 -5.54 -17.72
N ARG A 10 14.06 -4.32 -18.18
CA ARG A 10 14.48 -3.22 -17.29
C ARG A 10 13.32 -2.73 -16.41
N ILE A 11 12.10 -2.68 -16.96
CA ILE A 11 10.90 -2.33 -16.19
C ILE A 11 10.70 -3.33 -15.06
N SER A 12 10.74 -4.63 -15.37
CA SER A 12 10.58 -5.69 -14.36
C SER A 12 11.66 -5.64 -13.27
N ARG A 13 12.93 -5.40 -13.65
CA ARG A 13 14.02 -5.20 -12.67
C ARG A 13 13.79 -3.97 -11.79
N GLY A 14 13.31 -2.86 -12.40
CA GLY A 14 12.96 -1.63 -11.67
C GLY A 14 11.86 -1.87 -10.63
N PHE A 15 10.75 -2.49 -11.01
CA PHE A 15 9.67 -2.84 -10.08
C PHE A 15 10.20 -3.69 -8.92
N ARG A 16 10.97 -4.75 -9.22
CA ARG A 16 11.53 -5.63 -8.20
C ARG A 16 12.46 -4.87 -7.24
N ALA A 17 13.39 -4.08 -7.78
CA ALA A 17 14.33 -3.31 -6.96
C ALA A 17 13.60 -2.31 -6.05
N THR A 18 12.66 -1.53 -6.61
CA THR A 18 11.88 -0.54 -5.85
C THR A 18 11.01 -1.22 -4.78
N THR A 19 10.39 -2.37 -5.10
CA THR A 19 9.60 -3.12 -4.12
C THR A 19 10.46 -3.62 -2.97
N ILE A 20 11.65 -4.16 -3.25
CA ILE A 20 12.57 -4.64 -2.20
C ILE A 20 13.04 -3.48 -1.33
N MET A 21 13.53 -2.38 -1.94
CA MET A 21 14.01 -1.21 -1.21
C MET A 21 12.90 -0.59 -0.36
N GLY A 22 11.71 -0.41 -0.94
CA GLY A 22 10.55 0.11 -0.23
C GLY A 22 10.06 -0.83 0.88
N SER A 23 10.18 -2.16 0.72
CA SER A 23 9.84 -3.12 1.78
C SER A 23 10.82 -3.05 2.95
N ILE A 24 12.11 -2.90 2.68
CA ILE A 24 13.11 -2.68 3.74
C ILE A 24 12.79 -1.40 4.50
N TYR A 25 12.52 -0.30 3.79
CA TYR A 25 12.10 0.97 4.38
C TYR A 25 10.82 0.81 5.21
N SER A 26 9.81 0.10 4.68
CA SER A 26 8.54 -0.17 5.37
C SER A 26 8.74 -0.92 6.67
N VAL A 27 9.64 -1.92 6.70
CA VAL A 27 9.96 -2.67 7.92
C VAL A 27 10.65 -1.78 8.94
N VAL A 28 11.67 -1.01 8.53
CA VAL A 28 12.41 -0.10 9.43
C VAL A 28 11.45 0.93 10.04
N PHE A 29 10.66 1.62 9.21
CA PHE A 29 9.69 2.61 9.71
C PHE A 29 8.55 1.97 10.48
N GLY A 30 8.09 0.79 10.09
CA GLY A 30 7.10 0.03 10.84
C GLY A 30 7.56 -0.29 12.25
N VAL A 31 8.80 -0.75 12.41
CA VAL A 31 9.42 -0.99 13.71
C VAL A 31 9.54 0.31 14.52
N LEU A 32 9.98 1.40 13.89
CA LEU A 32 10.07 2.70 14.57
C LEU A 32 8.70 3.18 15.06
N VAL A 33 7.67 3.12 14.22
CA VAL A 33 6.31 3.53 14.60
C VAL A 33 5.73 2.60 15.67
N PHE A 34 6.00 1.30 15.60
CA PHE A 34 5.53 0.33 16.57
C PHE A 34 6.06 0.58 17.98
N PHE A 35 7.35 0.92 18.12
CA PHE A 35 7.98 1.13 19.42
C PHE A 35 7.94 2.59 19.89
N PHE A 36 7.98 3.56 18.99
CA PHE A 36 8.06 4.98 19.31
C PHE A 36 6.78 5.77 19.00
N GLY A 37 5.69 5.10 18.59
CA GLY A 37 4.42 5.75 18.23
C GLY A 37 3.85 6.64 19.35
N ASN A 38 3.92 6.19 20.59
CA ASN A 38 3.45 6.95 21.76
C ASN A 38 4.27 8.25 21.99
N MET A 39 5.58 8.18 21.79
CA MET A 39 6.44 9.35 21.88
C MET A 39 6.10 10.38 20.79
N LEU A 40 5.85 9.89 19.57
CA LEU A 40 5.41 10.73 18.45
C LEU A 40 4.05 11.38 18.72
N THR A 41 3.10 10.64 19.28
CA THR A 41 1.79 11.17 19.65
C THR A 41 1.90 12.30 20.67
N GLY A 42 2.77 12.18 21.66
CA GLY A 42 3.01 13.20 22.66
C GLY A 42 3.55 14.55 22.13
N LEU A 43 4.12 14.56 20.91
CA LEU A 43 4.53 15.81 20.25
C LEU A 43 3.35 16.62 19.68
N PHE A 44 2.20 15.98 19.44
CA PHE A 44 1.05 16.60 18.78
C PHE A 44 -0.15 16.80 19.70
N VAL A 45 -0.20 16.09 20.84
CA VAL A 45 -1.35 16.09 21.76
C VAL A 45 -0.87 16.59 23.11
N SER A 46 -1.45 17.72 23.57
CA SER A 46 -1.12 18.36 24.85
C SER A 46 -2.19 18.12 25.93
N GLU A 47 -3.44 17.84 25.55
CA GLU A 47 -4.57 17.66 26.45
C GLU A 47 -5.16 16.26 26.35
N ASN A 48 -5.68 15.71 27.45
CA ASN A 48 -6.27 14.36 27.54
C ASN A 48 -5.36 13.23 27.04
N LEU A 49 -4.05 13.37 27.27
CA LEU A 49 -2.99 12.48 26.75
C LEU A 49 -3.29 11.00 27.02
N ASP A 50 -3.70 10.64 28.24
CA ASP A 50 -3.86 9.23 28.63
C ASP A 50 -4.93 8.47 27.85
N GLN A 51 -6.06 9.12 27.53
CA GLN A 51 -7.13 8.49 26.76
C GLN A 51 -6.81 8.43 25.26
N ILE A 52 -6.23 9.49 24.70
CA ILE A 52 -5.90 9.61 23.28
C ILE A 52 -4.71 8.73 22.93
N VAL A 53 -3.66 8.70 23.74
CA VAL A 53 -2.46 7.90 23.49
C VAL A 53 -2.78 6.43 23.37
N GLY A 54 -3.66 5.88 24.21
CA GLY A 54 -4.05 4.47 24.13
C GLY A 54 -4.75 4.11 22.81
N LEU A 55 -5.63 4.97 22.31
CA LEU A 55 -6.33 4.76 21.03
C LEU A 55 -5.38 4.92 19.84
N VAL A 56 -4.52 5.94 19.86
CA VAL A 56 -3.54 6.18 18.80
C VAL A 56 -2.51 5.06 18.76
N ASP A 57 -2.07 4.52 19.90
CA ASP A 57 -1.15 3.39 19.97
C ASP A 57 -1.69 2.16 19.24
N ILE A 58 -2.95 1.80 19.50
CA ILE A 58 -3.62 0.70 18.79
C ILE A 58 -3.64 0.97 17.28
N TYR A 59 -4.04 2.18 16.86
CA TYR A 59 -4.09 2.56 15.46
C TYR A 59 -2.72 2.50 14.79
N MET A 60 -1.69 3.10 15.41
CA MET A 60 -0.32 3.13 14.89
C MET A 60 0.25 1.72 14.72
N LYS A 61 0.05 0.83 15.69
CA LYS A 61 0.50 -0.57 15.62
C LYS A 61 -0.22 -1.33 14.50
N CYS A 62 -1.54 -1.16 14.38
CA CYS A 62 -2.29 -1.75 13.27
C CYS A 62 -1.76 -1.30 11.90
N VAL A 63 -1.55 -0.01 11.71
CA VAL A 63 -1.07 0.55 10.44
C VAL A 63 0.37 0.13 10.14
N ALA A 64 1.26 0.15 11.14
CA ALA A 64 2.67 -0.20 11.00
C ALA A 64 2.88 -1.62 10.49
N LEU A 65 2.07 -2.58 10.95
CA LEU A 65 2.13 -3.98 10.51
C LEU A 65 1.81 -4.16 9.02
N PHE A 66 1.12 -3.20 8.40
CA PHE A 66 0.67 -3.27 7.00
C PHE A 66 1.39 -2.28 6.08
N PHE A 67 2.55 -1.74 6.47
CA PHE A 67 3.34 -0.86 5.61
C PHE A 67 3.89 -1.57 4.37
N ILE A 68 4.10 -2.90 4.39
CA ILE A 68 4.52 -3.66 3.22
C ILE A 68 3.43 -3.66 2.13
N PRO A 69 2.16 -4.05 2.38
CA PRO A 69 1.08 -3.86 1.43
C PRO A 69 0.95 -2.43 0.90
N LEU A 70 1.07 -1.42 1.77
CA LEU A 70 1.05 -0.02 1.38
C LEU A 70 2.18 0.33 0.39
N ASN A 71 3.40 -0.16 0.64
CA ASN A 71 4.52 0.00 -0.29
C ASN A 71 4.20 -0.63 -1.66
N VAL A 72 3.67 -1.85 -1.68
CA VAL A 72 3.26 -2.52 -2.93
C VAL A 72 2.22 -1.68 -3.68
N VAL A 73 1.19 -1.17 -3.00
CA VAL A 73 0.20 -0.27 -3.62
C VAL A 73 0.87 0.91 -4.29
N ASN A 74 1.77 1.61 -3.59
CA ASN A 74 2.44 2.80 -4.13
C ASN A 74 3.35 2.47 -5.32
N VAL A 75 4.19 1.45 -5.20
CA VAL A 75 5.14 1.06 -6.26
C VAL A 75 4.39 0.62 -7.53
N TYR A 76 3.42 -0.25 -7.39
CA TYR A 76 2.71 -0.79 -8.56
C TYR A 76 1.74 0.20 -9.17
N ARG A 77 1.05 1.03 -8.37
CA ARG A 77 0.19 2.11 -8.86
C ARG A 77 0.97 3.09 -9.73
N ASN A 78 2.02 3.67 -9.17
CA ASN A 78 2.83 4.66 -9.89
C ASN A 78 3.60 4.02 -11.06
N GLY A 79 4.09 2.80 -10.91
CA GLY A 79 4.79 2.09 -11.96
C GLY A 79 3.90 1.76 -13.17
N ILE A 80 2.67 1.30 -12.95
CA ILE A 80 1.70 1.02 -14.03
C ILE A 80 1.29 2.33 -14.71
N GLN A 81 1.07 3.42 -13.97
CA GLN A 81 0.83 4.75 -14.53
C GLN A 81 2.02 5.20 -15.39
N GLY A 82 3.25 5.02 -14.90
CA GLY A 82 4.47 5.35 -15.64
C GLY A 82 4.66 4.53 -16.93
N MET A 83 4.05 3.35 -17.02
CA MET A 83 4.00 2.55 -18.26
C MET A 83 2.95 3.06 -19.27
N GLY A 84 2.20 4.11 -18.97
CA GLY A 84 1.16 4.68 -19.82
C GLY A 84 -0.26 4.14 -19.57
N TYR A 85 -0.46 3.28 -18.58
CA TYR A 85 -1.78 2.74 -18.21
C TYR A 85 -2.42 3.60 -17.11
N GLY A 86 -2.82 4.85 -17.42
CA GLY A 86 -3.36 5.78 -16.43
C GLY A 86 -4.68 5.32 -15.79
N PHE A 87 -5.58 4.73 -16.59
CA PHE A 87 -6.92 4.35 -16.14
C PHE A 87 -6.93 3.10 -15.23
N LEU A 88 -6.09 2.12 -15.53
CA LEU A 88 -6.05 0.85 -14.77
C LEU A 88 -5.80 1.05 -13.26
N PRO A 89 -4.79 1.82 -12.81
CA PRO A 89 -4.56 2.04 -11.38
C PRO A 89 -5.66 2.87 -10.69
N MET A 90 -6.46 3.64 -11.43
CA MET A 90 -7.62 4.33 -10.85
C MET A 90 -8.68 3.35 -10.35
N THR A 91 -8.90 2.24 -11.05
CA THR A 91 -9.84 1.21 -10.60
C THR A 91 -9.40 0.56 -9.29
N ALA A 92 -8.10 0.42 -9.05
CA ALA A 92 -7.58 -0.03 -7.76
C ALA A 92 -7.85 0.98 -6.64
N GLY A 93 -7.82 2.29 -6.94
CA GLY A 93 -8.23 3.34 -5.99
C GLY A 93 -9.70 3.26 -5.60
N ILE A 94 -10.58 2.98 -6.56
CA ILE A 94 -12.02 2.77 -6.30
C ILE A 94 -12.22 1.52 -5.43
N ALA A 95 -11.54 0.42 -5.73
CA ALA A 95 -11.59 -0.80 -4.92
C ALA A 95 -11.07 -0.58 -3.49
N GLU A 96 -10.02 0.23 -3.33
CA GLU A 96 -9.49 0.64 -2.03
C GLU A 96 -10.51 1.44 -1.23
N LEU A 97 -11.17 2.41 -1.87
CA LEU A 97 -12.22 3.21 -1.23
C LEU A 97 -13.41 2.35 -0.80
N ALA A 98 -13.87 1.46 -1.68
CA ALA A 98 -14.96 0.52 -1.38
C ALA A 98 -14.59 -0.42 -0.24
N GLY A 99 -13.40 -1.02 -0.28
CA GLY A 99 -12.90 -1.91 0.78
C GLY A 99 -12.81 -1.20 2.14
N ARG A 100 -12.30 0.04 2.16
CA ARG A 100 -12.23 0.87 3.37
C ARG A 100 -13.62 1.20 3.91
N GLY A 101 -14.54 1.61 3.04
CA GLY A 101 -15.91 1.93 3.40
C GLY A 101 -16.68 0.73 3.96
N LEU A 102 -16.61 -0.42 3.28
CA LEU A 102 -17.25 -1.66 3.75
C LEU A 102 -16.70 -2.12 5.10
N THR A 103 -15.37 -2.11 5.28
CA THR A 103 -14.76 -2.49 6.55
C THR A 103 -15.17 -1.53 7.66
N ALA A 104 -15.23 -0.23 7.41
CA ALA A 104 -15.65 0.76 8.39
C ALA A 104 -17.12 0.58 8.80
N VAL A 105 -18.03 0.30 7.85
CA VAL A 105 -19.46 0.04 8.13
C VAL A 105 -19.61 -1.22 8.99
N VAL A 106 -18.93 -2.31 8.63
CA VAL A 106 -18.96 -3.56 9.40
C VAL A 106 -18.41 -3.33 10.81
N ALA A 107 -17.25 -2.68 10.93
CA ALA A 107 -16.63 -2.37 12.22
C ALA A 107 -17.51 -1.49 13.11
N SER A 108 -18.18 -0.51 12.51
CA SER A 108 -19.13 0.36 13.22
C SER A 108 -20.34 -0.42 13.75
N HIS A 109 -20.89 -1.35 12.95
CA HIS A 109 -22.00 -2.20 13.37
C HIS A 109 -21.64 -3.03 14.61
N TYR A 110 -20.41 -3.58 14.64
CA TYR A 110 -19.91 -4.33 15.80
C TYR A 110 -19.29 -3.45 16.89
N LYS A 111 -19.35 -2.12 16.77
CA LYS A 111 -18.73 -1.15 17.70
C LYS A 111 -17.27 -1.47 18.02
N SER A 112 -16.54 -1.98 17.03
CA SER A 112 -15.16 -2.43 17.18
C SER A 112 -14.17 -1.35 16.74
N TYR A 113 -13.49 -0.72 17.68
CA TYR A 113 -12.42 0.24 17.37
C TYR A 113 -11.28 -0.40 16.57
N LEU A 114 -10.87 -1.60 16.93
CA LEU A 114 -9.87 -2.37 16.19
C LEU A 114 -10.27 -2.60 14.74
N GLY A 115 -11.55 -2.91 14.49
CA GLY A 115 -12.08 -3.07 13.14
C GLY A 115 -11.97 -1.78 12.31
N ILE A 116 -12.21 -0.62 12.93
CA ILE A 116 -12.03 0.69 12.27
C ILE A 116 -10.54 0.93 11.95
N CYS A 117 -9.63 0.60 12.87
CA CYS A 117 -8.19 0.71 12.66
C CYS A 117 -7.70 -0.17 11.48
N LEU A 118 -8.32 -1.32 11.27
CA LEU A 118 -8.00 -2.26 10.20
C LEU A 118 -8.61 -1.88 8.84
N ALA A 119 -9.48 -0.88 8.75
CA ALA A 119 -10.13 -0.50 7.50
C ALA A 119 -9.12 -0.11 6.40
N SER A 120 -8.09 0.68 6.74
CA SER A 120 -7.03 1.02 5.80
C SER A 120 -6.12 -0.15 5.46
N PRO A 121 -5.58 -0.93 6.42
CA PRO A 121 -4.84 -2.16 6.14
C PRO A 121 -5.54 -3.14 5.21
N VAL A 122 -6.80 -3.43 5.45
CA VAL A 122 -7.61 -4.33 4.61
C VAL A 122 -7.72 -3.78 3.18
N ALA A 123 -8.00 -2.48 3.03
CA ALA A 123 -8.05 -1.83 1.72
C ALA A 123 -6.71 -1.93 0.98
N TRP A 124 -5.57 -1.79 1.65
CA TRP A 124 -4.25 -1.93 1.04
C TRP A 124 -3.96 -3.36 0.58
N ILE A 125 -4.41 -4.39 1.32
CA ILE A 125 -4.28 -5.79 0.89
C ILE A 125 -5.03 -6.00 -0.42
N PHE A 126 -6.30 -5.60 -0.50
CA PHE A 126 -7.10 -5.75 -1.71
C PHE A 126 -6.53 -4.94 -2.88
N ALA A 127 -6.15 -3.69 -2.65
CA ALA A 127 -5.55 -2.85 -3.70
C ALA A 127 -4.21 -3.42 -4.19
N SER A 128 -3.36 -3.92 -3.29
CA SER A 128 -2.08 -4.52 -3.68
C SER A 128 -2.27 -5.78 -4.52
N ALA A 129 -3.21 -6.66 -4.14
CA ALA A 129 -3.53 -7.86 -4.90
C ALA A 129 -4.04 -7.51 -6.31
N LEU A 130 -4.93 -6.53 -6.43
CA LEU A 130 -5.47 -6.07 -7.71
C LEU A 130 -4.38 -5.46 -8.60
N LEU A 131 -3.53 -4.59 -8.05
CA LEU A 131 -2.43 -3.97 -8.78
C LEU A 131 -1.37 -4.98 -9.23
N LEU A 132 -1.06 -5.98 -8.40
CA LEU A 132 -0.19 -7.09 -8.79
C LEU A 132 -0.79 -7.89 -9.95
N ALA A 133 -2.09 -8.23 -9.89
CA ALA A 133 -2.78 -8.91 -10.97
C ALA A 133 -2.73 -8.12 -12.29
N MET A 134 -2.97 -6.80 -12.23
CA MET A 134 -2.84 -5.91 -13.38
C MET A 134 -1.42 -5.90 -13.95
N TYR A 135 -0.41 -5.76 -13.08
CA TYR A 135 0.99 -5.77 -13.48
C TYR A 135 1.37 -7.07 -14.20
N PHE A 136 1.03 -8.22 -13.62
CA PHE A 136 1.32 -9.51 -14.25
C PHE A 136 0.56 -9.71 -15.57
N GLY A 137 -0.68 -9.22 -15.66
CA GLY A 137 -1.45 -9.22 -16.91
C GLY A 137 -0.75 -8.41 -18.00
N ILE A 138 -0.31 -7.20 -17.69
CA ILE A 138 0.43 -6.35 -18.61
C ILE A 138 1.74 -7.01 -19.03
N MET A 139 2.53 -7.49 -18.08
CA MET A 139 3.84 -8.10 -18.36
C MET A 139 3.70 -9.38 -19.20
N ASN A 140 2.66 -10.20 -18.98
CA ASN A 140 2.39 -11.38 -19.78
C ASN A 140 1.98 -11.04 -21.23
N LYS A 141 1.24 -9.94 -21.43
CA LYS A 141 0.91 -9.43 -22.78
C LYS A 141 2.20 -9.07 -23.54
N TYR A 142 3.14 -8.38 -22.91
CA TYR A 142 4.42 -8.03 -23.55
C TYR A 142 5.32 -9.24 -23.80
N LYS A 143 5.31 -10.25 -22.93
CA LYS A 143 6.02 -11.51 -23.16
C LYS A 143 5.51 -12.22 -24.41
N LYS A 144 4.17 -12.34 -24.55
CA LYS A 144 3.55 -13.01 -25.70
C LYS A 144 3.78 -12.26 -27.01
N ALA A 145 3.88 -10.93 -26.97
CA ALA A 145 4.14 -10.09 -28.13
C ALA A 145 5.62 -10.10 -28.62
N GLY A 146 6.49 -10.91 -28.01
CA GLY A 146 7.93 -10.99 -28.39
C GLY A 146 8.75 -9.75 -28.05
N ASN A 147 8.19 -8.76 -27.34
CA ASN A 147 8.84 -7.50 -27.02
C ASN A 147 9.77 -7.58 -25.79
N PHE A 148 10.25 -8.78 -25.43
CA PHE A 148 11.21 -8.99 -24.34
C PHE A 148 12.65 -8.77 -24.82
N ARG A 149 12.92 -7.57 -25.38
CA ARG A 149 14.29 -7.18 -25.74
C ARG A 149 15.09 -6.78 -24.48
N GLU A 150 16.40 -7.09 -24.49
CA GLU A 150 17.34 -6.75 -23.39
C GLU A 150 17.56 -5.25 -23.22
#